data_e745c6565c1ee5b10da0c1bf3b1be0c8
#
_entry.id   e745c6565c1ee5b10da0c1bf3b1be0c8
#
_cell.length_a   1.000
_cell.length_b   1.000
_cell.length_c   1.000
_cell.angle_alpha   90.00
_cell.angle_beta   90.00
_cell.angle_gamma   90.00
#
_symmetry.space_group_name_H-M   'P 1'
#
loop_
_entity.id
_entity.type
_entity.pdbx_description
1 polymer ?
#
loop_
_entity_poly.entity_id
_entity_poly.type
_entity_poly.pdbx_seq_one_letter_code
_entity_poly.pdbx_strand_id
1 'polypeptide(L)'
;PGTRKLAPLEHPEQDKNGSRLDGDADRLIIVDEKGDIVDGDQIMGLIATALHDQGKLNGDTVVATVMSNLGLRLAMKEHGITLLETAVGDRYVLEQLAATGSSLGGEQSGHIIFSEHSTTGDGILTGLHLAREVIRTGKPLAELAKVMTVYPQVLINVSGVDRRGLGANEVVAQAVRDAESELGEHGRVLLRPSGTEPLIRVMVEAADADTAARIAGDLAAVVTRELAVS
;
A
#
# COMPACT_ATOMS: atom_id res chain seq x y z
N PRO A 1 16.68 6.62 -11.15
CA PRO A 1 16.46 8.04 -11.26
C PRO A 1 15.85 8.56 -9.97
N GLY A 2 16.55 9.47 -9.33
CA GLY A 2 16.59 9.82 -7.94
C GLY A 2 15.27 10.19 -7.27
N THR A 3 15.13 9.68 -6.09
CA THR A 3 14.28 10.23 -5.04
C THR A 3 14.69 11.68 -4.78
N ARG A 4 13.93 12.62 -5.33
CA ARG A 4 14.04 14.02 -4.90
C ARG A 4 13.57 14.07 -3.45
N LYS A 5 14.49 14.40 -2.54
CA LYS A 5 14.15 14.75 -1.16
C LYS A 5 13.08 15.84 -1.20
N LEU A 6 12.00 15.62 -0.47
CA LEU A 6 11.00 16.66 -0.19
C LEU A 6 11.73 17.86 0.43
N ALA A 7 11.69 19.01 -0.23
CA ALA A 7 12.12 20.26 0.39
C ALA A 7 11.10 20.62 1.49
N PRO A 8 11.54 21.15 2.64
CA PRO A 8 10.61 21.64 3.65
C PRO A 8 9.73 22.74 3.04
N LEU A 9 8.43 22.66 3.29
CA LEU A 9 7.54 23.78 2.98
C LEU A 9 7.87 24.91 3.93
N GLU A 10 8.54 25.94 3.39
CA GLU A 10 8.87 27.17 4.13
C GLU A 10 7.64 28.09 4.21
N HIS A 11 6.68 27.78 5.07
CA HIS A 11 5.77 28.79 5.66
C HIS A 11 5.21 28.27 7.00
N PRO A 12 5.64 28.86 8.13
CA PRO A 12 5.38 28.27 9.45
C PRO A 12 4.02 28.62 10.09
N GLU A 13 3.08 29.31 9.48
CA GLU A 13 1.94 29.83 10.26
C GLU A 13 0.51 29.63 9.75
N GLN A 14 0.23 29.05 8.59
CA GLN A 14 -1.19 29.00 8.13
C GLN A 14 -1.72 27.71 7.53
N ASP A 15 -0.92 26.74 7.08
CA ASP A 15 -1.44 25.44 6.62
C ASP A 15 -0.70 24.29 7.31
N LYS A 16 -1.34 23.74 8.34
CA LYS A 16 -0.78 22.61 9.08
C LYS A 16 -0.85 21.29 8.31
N ASN A 17 -1.58 21.25 7.20
CA ASN A 17 -1.67 20.11 6.30
C ASN A 17 -1.09 20.47 4.95
N GLY A 18 -0.08 19.74 4.48
CA GLY A 18 0.49 19.89 3.15
C GLY A 18 0.01 18.77 2.24
N SER A 19 -0.47 19.10 1.04
CA SER A 19 -0.77 18.10 0.00
C SER A 19 0.22 18.25 -1.17
N ARG A 20 0.61 17.14 -1.76
CA ARG A 20 1.46 17.10 -2.95
C ARG A 20 0.84 16.22 -4.02
N LEU A 21 0.65 16.81 -5.18
CA LEU A 21 0.32 16.12 -6.42
C LEU A 21 1.63 15.84 -7.19
N ASP A 22 1.67 14.77 -7.95
CA ASP A 22 2.73 14.54 -8.93
C ASP A 22 2.52 15.34 -10.22
N GLY A 23 3.35 15.11 -11.27
CA GLY A 23 3.39 16.01 -12.43
C GLY A 23 2.12 16.03 -13.29
N ASP A 24 1.32 14.96 -13.26
CA ASP A 24 0.06 14.78 -13.97
C ASP A 24 -1.16 14.78 -13.03
N ALA A 25 -0.92 15.00 -11.72
CA ALA A 25 -1.94 15.10 -10.67
C ALA A 25 -2.83 13.86 -10.49
N ASP A 26 -2.36 12.68 -10.92
CA ASP A 26 -3.05 11.41 -10.78
C ASP A 26 -2.85 10.77 -9.39
N ARG A 27 -1.91 11.30 -8.59
CA ARG A 27 -1.54 10.82 -7.24
C ARG A 27 -1.59 11.93 -6.22
N LEU A 28 -1.95 11.54 -5.00
CA LEU A 28 -1.97 12.42 -3.85
C LEU A 28 -1.20 11.80 -2.68
N ILE A 29 -0.25 12.54 -2.14
CA ILE A 29 0.38 12.28 -0.84
C ILE A 29 0.11 13.49 0.04
N ILE A 30 -0.31 13.24 1.27
CA ILE A 30 -0.64 14.30 2.23
C ILE A 30 0.29 14.24 3.44
N VAL A 31 0.54 15.41 4.01
CA VAL A 31 1.20 15.56 5.30
C VAL A 31 0.16 16.08 6.30
N ASP A 32 0.05 15.42 7.42
CA ASP A 32 -0.88 15.81 8.48
C ASP A 32 -0.36 17.05 9.27
N GLU A 33 -1.15 17.52 10.23
CA GLU A 33 -0.82 18.68 11.06
C GLU A 33 0.37 18.47 12.00
N LYS A 34 0.93 17.25 12.08
CA LYS A 34 2.14 16.92 12.86
C LYS A 34 3.39 16.84 11.99
N GLY A 35 3.21 16.82 10.67
CA GLY A 35 4.28 16.63 9.71
C GLY A 35 4.48 15.17 9.28
N ASP A 36 3.59 14.25 9.70
CA ASP A 36 3.66 12.85 9.31
C ASP A 36 3.01 12.65 7.94
N ILE A 37 3.61 11.77 7.13
CA ILE A 37 3.06 11.41 5.81
C ILE A 37 1.87 10.49 5.99
N VAL A 38 0.76 10.83 5.33
CA VAL A 38 -0.42 9.98 5.15
C VAL A 38 -0.38 9.46 3.72
N ASP A 39 -0.10 8.16 3.58
CA ASP A 39 0.08 7.50 2.28
C ASP A 39 -1.25 7.04 1.65
N GLY A 40 -1.17 6.48 0.44
CA GLY A 40 -2.35 6.03 -0.30
C GLY A 40 -3.16 4.96 0.42
N ASP A 41 -2.54 4.09 1.20
CA ASP A 41 -3.26 3.05 1.95
C ASP A 41 -4.09 3.66 3.09
N GLN A 42 -3.51 4.59 3.85
CA GLN A 42 -4.23 5.31 4.90
C GLN A 42 -5.37 6.17 4.31
N ILE A 43 -5.12 6.81 3.17
CA ILE A 43 -6.12 7.59 2.42
C ILE A 43 -7.26 6.68 1.96
N MET A 44 -6.96 5.55 1.33
CA MET A 44 -7.98 4.57 0.90
C MET A 44 -8.78 4.03 2.08
N GLY A 45 -8.10 3.63 3.16
CA GLY A 45 -8.75 3.13 4.36
C GLY A 45 -9.72 4.12 4.97
N LEU A 46 -9.31 5.40 5.09
CA LEU A 46 -10.14 6.48 5.58
C LEU A 46 -11.39 6.71 4.71
N ILE A 47 -11.18 6.83 3.40
CA ILE A 47 -12.28 7.07 2.46
C ILE A 47 -13.22 5.87 2.39
N ALA A 48 -12.67 4.64 2.36
CA ALA A 48 -13.47 3.41 2.33
C ALA A 48 -14.39 3.32 3.55
N THR A 49 -13.84 3.51 4.74
CA THR A 49 -14.61 3.48 5.99
C THR A 49 -15.68 4.57 6.00
N ALA A 50 -15.34 5.79 5.57
CA ALA A 50 -16.29 6.89 5.52
C ALA A 50 -17.43 6.64 4.50
N LEU A 51 -17.15 6.02 3.36
CA LEU A 51 -18.17 5.64 2.36
C LEU A 51 -19.01 4.47 2.86
N HIS A 52 -18.40 3.47 3.50
CA HIS A 52 -19.11 2.34 4.08
C HIS A 52 -20.11 2.79 5.14
N ASP A 53 -19.70 3.63 6.10
CA ASP A 53 -20.57 4.17 7.15
C ASP A 53 -21.76 4.97 6.60
N GLN A 54 -21.61 5.54 5.39
CA GLN A 54 -22.66 6.27 4.68
C GLN A 54 -23.50 5.39 3.75
N GLY A 55 -23.21 4.08 3.64
CA GLY A 55 -23.87 3.16 2.71
C GLY A 55 -23.59 3.49 1.24
N LYS A 56 -22.41 4.07 0.94
CA LYS A 56 -22.00 4.54 -0.39
C LYS A 56 -20.80 3.78 -0.97
N LEU A 57 -20.27 2.80 -0.25
CA LEU A 57 -19.21 1.95 -0.76
C LEU A 57 -19.84 0.78 -1.53
N ASN A 58 -19.74 0.77 -2.84
CA ASN A 58 -20.39 -0.23 -3.66
C ASN A 58 -19.89 -1.65 -3.33
N GLY A 59 -20.83 -2.51 -2.92
CA GLY A 59 -20.57 -3.89 -2.53
C GLY A 59 -19.69 -4.04 -1.29
N ASP A 60 -19.56 -2.98 -0.47
CA ASP A 60 -18.66 -2.92 0.69
C ASP A 60 -17.25 -3.44 0.34
N THR A 61 -16.76 -3.03 -0.83
CA THR A 61 -15.53 -3.57 -1.41
C THR A 61 -14.58 -2.48 -1.86
N VAL A 62 -13.29 -2.65 -1.52
CA VAL A 62 -12.16 -1.82 -2.00
C VAL A 62 -11.21 -2.69 -2.80
N VAL A 63 -10.64 -2.14 -3.85
CA VAL A 63 -9.62 -2.80 -4.66
C VAL A 63 -8.27 -2.16 -4.41
N ALA A 64 -7.27 -2.94 -4.01
CA ALA A 64 -5.90 -2.48 -3.82
C ALA A 64 -4.90 -3.41 -4.51
N THR A 65 -3.62 -3.08 -4.49
CA THR A 65 -2.60 -3.97 -5.02
C THR A 65 -1.98 -4.83 -3.91
N VAL A 66 -1.31 -5.91 -4.29
CA VAL A 66 -0.53 -6.75 -3.36
C VAL A 66 0.57 -5.98 -2.62
N MET A 67 0.84 -4.73 -2.99
CA MET A 67 1.82 -3.86 -2.30
C MET A 67 1.22 -3.06 -1.17
N SER A 68 -0.12 -3.00 -1.06
CA SER A 68 -0.77 -2.31 0.06
C SER A 68 -0.40 -2.93 1.38
N ASN A 69 -0.21 -2.09 2.38
CA ASN A 69 0.25 -2.49 3.72
C ASN A 69 -0.72 -3.47 4.38
N LEU A 70 -0.20 -4.42 5.14
CA LEU A 70 -1.01 -5.37 5.92
C LEU A 70 -2.03 -4.66 6.81
N GLY A 71 -1.68 -3.49 7.33
CA GLY A 71 -2.59 -2.68 8.14
C GLY A 71 -3.88 -2.29 7.43
N LEU A 72 -3.83 -2.01 6.13
CA LEU A 72 -5.04 -1.75 5.35
C LEU A 72 -5.94 -2.99 5.29
N ARG A 73 -5.36 -4.17 5.04
CA ARG A 73 -6.10 -5.44 5.00
C ARG A 73 -6.80 -5.73 6.32
N LEU A 74 -6.09 -5.56 7.44
CA LEU A 74 -6.64 -5.79 8.77
C LEU A 74 -7.73 -4.78 9.11
N ALA A 75 -7.51 -3.50 8.82
CA ALA A 75 -8.49 -2.45 9.06
C ALA A 75 -9.78 -2.66 8.24
N MET A 76 -9.67 -3.01 6.97
CA MET A 76 -10.85 -3.30 6.14
C MET A 76 -11.64 -4.49 6.69
N LYS A 77 -10.95 -5.56 7.10
CA LYS A 77 -11.57 -6.73 7.75
C LYS A 77 -12.31 -6.34 9.04
N GLU A 78 -11.71 -5.49 9.87
CA GLU A 78 -12.31 -5.01 11.13
C GLU A 78 -13.59 -4.19 10.88
N HIS A 79 -13.59 -3.38 9.83
CA HIS A 79 -14.75 -2.58 9.42
C HIS A 79 -15.80 -3.36 8.59
N GLY A 80 -15.61 -4.66 8.35
CA GLY A 80 -16.54 -5.44 7.52
C GLY A 80 -16.46 -5.14 6.02
N ILE A 81 -15.37 -4.51 5.59
CA ILE A 81 -15.11 -4.15 4.19
C ILE A 81 -14.24 -5.23 3.54
N THR A 82 -14.65 -5.69 2.38
CA THR A 82 -13.87 -6.65 1.58
C THR A 82 -12.73 -5.93 0.87
N LEU A 83 -11.49 -6.37 1.09
CA LEU A 83 -10.33 -5.92 0.33
C LEU A 83 -9.98 -6.96 -0.74
N LEU A 84 -10.06 -6.55 -2.02
CA LEU A 84 -9.61 -7.35 -3.16
C LEU A 84 -8.24 -6.90 -3.59
N GLU A 85 -7.29 -7.83 -3.68
CA GLU A 85 -5.92 -7.54 -4.06
C GLU A 85 -5.64 -7.94 -5.51
N THR A 86 -4.98 -7.05 -6.25
CA THR A 86 -4.55 -7.26 -7.63
C THR A 86 -3.03 -7.27 -7.74
N ALA A 87 -2.52 -7.64 -8.90
CA ALA A 87 -1.14 -7.35 -9.26
C ALA A 87 -0.87 -5.83 -9.25
N VAL A 88 0.42 -5.46 -9.13
CA VAL A 88 0.86 -4.06 -9.12
C VAL A 88 0.62 -3.42 -10.49
N GLY A 89 -0.04 -2.29 -10.48
CA GLY A 89 -0.33 -1.47 -11.66
C GLY A 89 -1.79 -1.02 -11.70
N ASP A 90 -2.01 0.23 -12.02
CA ASP A 90 -3.32 0.89 -12.13
C ASP A 90 -4.30 0.13 -13.04
N ARG A 91 -3.81 -0.41 -14.14
CA ARG A 91 -4.58 -1.24 -15.06
C ARG A 91 -5.29 -2.41 -14.36
N TYR A 92 -4.59 -3.13 -13.49
CA TYR A 92 -5.17 -4.29 -12.79
C TYR A 92 -6.21 -3.86 -11.76
N VAL A 93 -5.98 -2.71 -11.12
CA VAL A 93 -6.98 -2.10 -10.22
C VAL A 93 -8.24 -1.74 -10.99
N LEU A 94 -8.10 -1.08 -12.16
CA LEU A 94 -9.22 -0.71 -13.02
C LEU A 94 -10.00 -1.94 -13.53
N GLU A 95 -9.30 -2.97 -14.01
CA GLU A 95 -9.92 -4.21 -14.48
C GLU A 95 -10.73 -4.86 -13.34
N GLN A 96 -10.20 -4.88 -12.12
CA GLN A 96 -10.89 -5.46 -10.97
C GLN A 96 -12.08 -4.60 -10.52
N LEU A 97 -11.96 -3.27 -10.49
CA LEU A 97 -13.07 -2.35 -10.22
C LEU A 97 -14.24 -2.59 -11.19
N ALA A 98 -13.92 -2.68 -12.48
CA ALA A 98 -14.93 -2.94 -13.52
C ALA A 98 -15.59 -4.32 -13.37
N ALA A 99 -14.80 -5.36 -13.03
CA ALA A 99 -15.30 -6.73 -12.88
C ALA A 99 -16.23 -6.89 -11.67
N THR A 100 -16.00 -6.13 -10.60
CA THR A 100 -16.76 -6.24 -9.33
C THR A 100 -17.83 -5.17 -9.16
N GLY A 101 -17.78 -4.09 -9.94
CA GLY A 101 -18.62 -2.92 -9.74
C GLY A 101 -18.27 -2.09 -8.50
N SER A 102 -17.06 -2.29 -7.95
CA SER A 102 -16.59 -1.54 -6.78
C SER A 102 -16.31 -0.09 -7.16
N SER A 103 -16.60 0.84 -6.24
CA SER A 103 -16.49 2.28 -6.49
C SER A 103 -15.13 2.88 -6.12
N LEU A 104 -14.30 2.18 -5.34
CA LEU A 104 -13.05 2.69 -4.80
C LEU A 104 -11.92 1.66 -4.96
N GLY A 105 -10.79 2.10 -5.44
CA GLY A 105 -9.55 1.33 -5.44
C GLY A 105 -8.33 2.20 -5.64
N GLY A 106 -7.14 1.61 -5.51
CA GLY A 106 -5.91 2.37 -5.70
C GLY A 106 -4.65 1.65 -5.25
N GLU A 107 -3.61 2.43 -5.06
CA GLU A 107 -2.28 1.99 -4.67
C GLU A 107 -1.72 2.81 -3.50
N GLN A 108 -0.82 2.21 -2.73
CA GLN A 108 -0.09 2.90 -1.66
C GLN A 108 0.62 4.17 -2.13
N SER A 109 0.98 4.23 -3.42
CA SER A 109 1.61 5.41 -4.04
C SER A 109 0.72 6.66 -4.07
N GLY A 110 -0.54 6.57 -3.66
CA GLY A 110 -1.51 7.66 -3.68
C GLY A 110 -2.32 7.76 -4.99
N HIS A 111 -2.16 6.80 -5.91
CA HIS A 111 -3.00 6.68 -7.11
C HIS A 111 -4.34 6.06 -6.71
N ILE A 112 -5.37 6.90 -6.51
CA ILE A 112 -6.69 6.47 -6.03
C ILE A 112 -7.74 6.75 -7.08
N ILE A 113 -8.54 5.73 -7.35
CA ILE A 113 -9.55 5.70 -8.42
C ILE A 113 -10.93 5.65 -7.78
N PHE A 114 -11.78 6.57 -8.18
CA PHE A 114 -13.21 6.58 -7.91
C PHE A 114 -13.93 6.22 -9.20
N SER A 115 -14.29 4.94 -9.38
CA SER A 115 -14.79 4.40 -10.66
C SER A 115 -16.07 5.08 -11.17
N GLU A 116 -16.84 5.70 -10.28
CA GLU A 116 -18.03 6.48 -10.63
C GLU A 116 -17.69 7.84 -11.27
N HIS A 117 -16.47 8.33 -11.13
CA HIS A 117 -16.04 9.66 -11.56
C HIS A 117 -14.94 9.63 -12.61
N SER A 118 -14.04 8.65 -12.55
CA SER A 118 -12.86 8.58 -13.43
C SER A 118 -12.44 7.15 -13.69
N THR A 119 -11.78 6.95 -14.84
CA THR A 119 -11.11 5.69 -15.21
C THR A 119 -9.62 5.72 -14.92
N THR A 120 -9.14 6.68 -14.13
CA THR A 120 -7.75 6.81 -13.68
C THR A 120 -7.72 7.39 -12.29
N GLY A 121 -6.56 7.36 -11.63
CA GLY A 121 -6.36 8.08 -10.38
C GLY A 121 -6.58 9.58 -10.55
N ASP A 122 -7.10 10.21 -9.52
CA ASP A 122 -7.33 11.65 -9.46
C ASP A 122 -6.97 12.17 -8.08
N GLY A 123 -5.79 12.78 -7.98
CA GLY A 123 -5.27 13.33 -6.73
C GLY A 123 -6.08 14.52 -6.23
N ILE A 124 -6.68 15.32 -7.12
CA ILE A 124 -7.51 16.46 -6.72
C ILE A 124 -8.82 15.97 -6.13
N LEU A 125 -9.49 15.04 -6.79
CA LEU A 125 -10.73 14.42 -6.30
C LEU A 125 -10.48 13.73 -4.96
N THR A 126 -9.37 13.00 -4.84
CA THR A 126 -8.96 12.35 -3.58
C THR A 126 -8.80 13.37 -2.46
N GLY A 127 -8.14 14.50 -2.72
CA GLY A 127 -7.97 15.58 -1.75
C GLY A 127 -9.32 16.19 -1.32
N LEU A 128 -10.26 16.35 -2.25
CA LEU A 128 -11.60 16.84 -1.94
C LEU A 128 -12.40 15.86 -1.05
N HIS A 129 -12.29 14.55 -1.29
CA HIS A 129 -12.89 13.55 -0.42
C HIS A 129 -12.32 13.60 1.00
N LEU A 130 -11.01 13.72 1.15
CA LEU A 130 -10.36 13.87 2.46
C LEU A 130 -10.77 15.14 3.18
N ALA A 131 -10.75 16.29 2.50
CA ALA A 131 -11.17 17.56 3.06
C ALA A 131 -12.63 17.50 3.54
N ARG A 132 -13.50 16.86 2.77
CA ARG A 132 -14.90 16.63 3.17
C ARG A 132 -14.99 15.84 4.47
N GLU A 133 -14.19 14.79 4.63
CA GLU A 133 -14.23 13.97 5.85
C GLU A 133 -13.67 14.71 7.08
N VAL A 134 -12.61 15.49 6.91
CA VAL A 134 -12.10 16.38 7.97
C VAL A 134 -13.19 17.38 8.42
N ILE A 135 -13.84 18.03 7.46
CA ILE A 135 -14.94 18.99 7.76
C ILE A 135 -16.13 18.28 8.39
N ARG A 136 -16.56 17.14 7.86
CA ARG A 136 -17.73 16.38 8.33
C ARG A 136 -17.54 15.89 9.77
N THR A 137 -16.34 15.41 10.10
CA THR A 137 -16.05 14.82 11.40
C THR A 137 -15.57 15.85 12.42
N GLY A 138 -15.04 16.99 11.98
CA GLY A 138 -14.35 17.96 12.83
C GLY A 138 -13.05 17.42 13.43
N LYS A 139 -12.55 16.28 12.96
CA LYS A 139 -11.33 15.65 13.45
C LYS A 139 -10.11 16.04 12.61
N PRO A 140 -8.95 16.20 13.24
CA PRO A 140 -7.70 16.43 12.50
C PRO A 140 -7.31 15.20 11.68
N LEU A 141 -6.54 15.42 10.60
CA LEU A 141 -6.14 14.34 9.68
C LEU A 141 -5.29 13.27 10.38
N ALA A 142 -4.40 13.64 11.30
CA ALA A 142 -3.62 12.69 12.10
C ALA A 142 -4.48 11.75 12.97
N GLU A 143 -5.71 12.15 13.31
CA GLU A 143 -6.65 11.25 14.00
C GLU A 143 -7.35 10.34 13.00
N LEU A 144 -7.78 10.88 11.87
CA LEU A 144 -8.46 10.13 10.83
C LEU A 144 -7.55 9.08 10.17
N ALA A 145 -6.26 9.39 9.99
CA ALA A 145 -5.26 8.47 9.44
C ALA A 145 -4.98 7.24 10.33
N LYS A 146 -5.42 7.26 11.59
CA LYS A 146 -5.37 6.08 12.49
C LYS A 146 -6.42 5.02 12.18
N VAL A 147 -7.15 5.15 11.08
CA VAL A 147 -8.06 4.12 10.58
C VAL A 147 -7.37 2.77 10.41
N MET A 148 -6.06 2.77 10.20
CA MET A 148 -5.22 1.57 10.14
C MET A 148 -3.91 1.77 10.91
N THR A 149 -3.33 0.67 11.37
CA THR A 149 -1.96 0.63 11.88
C THR A 149 -1.03 0.37 10.70
N VAL A 150 -0.03 1.22 10.48
CA VAL A 150 0.99 0.99 9.45
C VAL A 150 2.03 0.01 9.99
N TYR A 151 2.12 -1.16 9.37
CA TYR A 151 3.13 -2.15 9.71
C TYR A 151 4.47 -1.79 9.09
N PRO A 152 5.58 -1.85 9.87
CA PRO A 152 6.92 -1.72 9.32
C PRO A 152 7.15 -2.69 8.17
N GLN A 153 7.66 -2.17 7.06
CA GLN A 153 7.90 -2.90 5.82
C GLN A 153 9.37 -2.84 5.44
N VAL A 154 9.97 -3.97 5.14
CA VAL A 154 11.32 -4.08 4.59
C VAL A 154 11.26 -4.72 3.22
N LEU A 155 11.88 -4.08 2.23
CA LEU A 155 11.99 -4.56 0.85
C LEU A 155 13.46 -4.75 0.49
N ILE A 156 13.85 -6.00 0.17
CA ILE A 156 15.19 -6.35 -0.30
C ILE A 156 15.11 -6.79 -1.77
N ASN A 157 15.94 -6.17 -2.60
CA ASN A 157 16.08 -6.54 -4.00
C ASN A 157 17.24 -7.52 -4.14
N VAL A 158 16.95 -8.76 -4.58
CA VAL A 158 17.95 -9.83 -4.79
C VAL A 158 18.23 -9.93 -6.27
N SER A 159 19.44 -9.52 -6.67
CA SER A 159 19.94 -9.58 -8.04
C SER A 159 20.80 -10.82 -8.27
N GLY A 160 21.10 -11.17 -9.54
CA GLY A 160 21.94 -12.32 -9.87
C GLY A 160 21.24 -13.67 -9.65
N VAL A 161 19.92 -13.71 -9.74
CA VAL A 161 19.08 -14.88 -9.49
C VAL A 161 18.17 -15.21 -10.68
N ASP A 162 17.88 -16.51 -10.88
CA ASP A 162 16.88 -16.95 -11.86
C ASP A 162 15.48 -16.73 -11.33
N ARG A 163 14.81 -15.70 -11.84
CA ARG A 163 13.44 -15.35 -11.48
C ARG A 163 12.39 -16.42 -11.80
N ARG A 164 12.68 -17.28 -12.82
CA ARG A 164 11.74 -18.33 -13.24
C ARG A 164 11.72 -19.49 -12.25
N GLY A 165 12.84 -19.70 -11.54
CA GLY A 165 12.95 -20.72 -10.50
C GLY A 165 12.13 -20.43 -9.25
N LEU A 166 11.71 -19.19 -9.02
CA LEU A 166 11.04 -18.79 -7.78
C LEU A 166 9.81 -19.64 -7.45
N GLY A 167 8.93 -19.88 -8.43
CA GLY A 167 7.69 -20.64 -8.22
C GLY A 167 7.87 -22.15 -8.14
N ALA A 168 9.05 -22.69 -8.48
CA ALA A 168 9.32 -24.12 -8.52
C ALA A 168 10.32 -24.59 -7.46
N ASN A 169 10.95 -23.67 -6.73
CA ASN A 169 11.94 -24.00 -5.71
C ASN A 169 11.30 -24.26 -4.37
N GLU A 170 11.28 -25.55 -3.96
CA GLU A 170 10.62 -25.98 -2.71
C GLU A 170 11.33 -25.47 -1.46
N VAL A 171 12.66 -25.25 -1.50
CA VAL A 171 13.42 -24.71 -0.36
C VAL A 171 13.00 -23.26 -0.09
N VAL A 172 12.87 -22.46 -1.14
CA VAL A 172 12.37 -21.09 -1.02
C VAL A 172 10.93 -21.08 -0.52
N ALA A 173 10.08 -21.94 -1.10
CA ALA A 173 8.67 -22.05 -0.68
C ALA A 173 8.55 -22.43 0.80
N GLN A 174 9.39 -23.37 1.28
CA GLN A 174 9.40 -23.75 2.69
C GLN A 174 9.86 -22.61 3.59
N ALA A 175 10.92 -21.91 3.22
CA ALA A 175 11.40 -20.76 3.97
C ALA A 175 10.34 -19.66 4.10
N VAL A 176 9.54 -19.44 3.06
CA VAL A 176 8.38 -18.51 3.12
C VAL A 176 7.34 -18.99 4.12
N ARG A 177 6.93 -20.26 4.05
CA ARG A 177 5.95 -20.84 5.01
C ARG A 177 6.43 -20.73 6.47
N ASP A 178 7.71 -20.99 6.72
CA ASP A 178 8.29 -20.89 8.05
C ASP A 178 8.26 -19.43 8.55
N ALA A 179 8.62 -18.49 7.70
CA ALA A 179 8.54 -17.06 7.99
C ALA A 179 7.09 -16.59 8.25
N GLU A 180 6.14 -17.00 7.43
CA GLU A 180 4.72 -16.68 7.63
C GLU A 180 4.17 -17.28 8.91
N SER A 181 4.61 -18.52 9.27
CA SER A 181 4.23 -19.15 10.53
C SER A 181 4.79 -18.41 11.76
N GLU A 182 6.03 -17.88 11.66
CA GLU A 182 6.62 -17.06 12.71
C GLU A 182 5.91 -15.72 12.88
N LEU A 183 5.58 -15.07 11.76
CA LEU A 183 4.90 -13.76 11.74
C LEU A 183 3.45 -13.81 12.22
N GLY A 184 2.75 -14.92 11.99
CA GLY A 184 1.34 -15.11 12.32
C GLY A 184 0.43 -14.07 11.62
N GLU A 185 -0.59 -13.59 12.32
CA GLU A 185 -1.54 -12.61 11.79
C GLU A 185 -0.99 -11.16 11.74
N HIS A 186 0.15 -10.92 12.38
CA HIS A 186 0.76 -9.59 12.51
C HIS A 186 1.96 -9.37 11.59
N GLY A 187 2.04 -10.14 10.53
CA GLY A 187 3.03 -9.95 9.50
C GLY A 187 2.69 -10.70 8.21
N ARG A 188 3.46 -10.44 7.18
CA ARG A 188 3.34 -11.17 5.91
C ARG A 188 4.63 -11.14 5.12
N VAL A 189 4.74 -12.08 4.22
CA VAL A 189 5.83 -12.20 3.24
C VAL A 189 5.28 -12.03 1.84
N LEU A 190 5.97 -11.28 0.99
CA LEU A 190 5.70 -11.20 -0.43
C LEU A 190 6.99 -11.36 -1.23
N LEU A 191 7.16 -12.49 -1.89
CA LEU A 191 8.23 -12.73 -2.85
C LEU A 191 7.68 -12.61 -4.26
N ARG A 192 8.29 -11.74 -5.07
CA ARG A 192 7.87 -11.59 -6.46
C ARG A 192 9.04 -11.23 -7.39
N PRO A 193 9.03 -11.71 -8.64
CA PRO A 193 9.95 -11.20 -9.63
C PRO A 193 9.64 -9.73 -9.94
N SER A 194 10.67 -8.92 -10.18
CA SER A 194 10.48 -7.57 -10.72
C SER A 194 10.00 -7.65 -12.17
N GLY A 195 9.03 -6.80 -12.53
CA GLY A 195 8.53 -6.71 -13.91
C GLY A 195 9.54 -6.10 -14.88
N THR A 196 10.37 -5.17 -14.39
CA THR A 196 11.26 -4.34 -15.20
C THR A 196 12.75 -4.67 -15.04
N GLU A 197 13.15 -5.29 -13.94
CA GLU A 197 14.54 -5.53 -13.57
C GLU A 197 14.82 -7.04 -13.40
N PRO A 198 16.04 -7.51 -13.64
CA PRO A 198 16.41 -8.93 -13.48
C PRO A 198 16.70 -9.28 -12.01
N LEU A 199 15.69 -9.11 -11.13
CA LEU A 199 15.81 -9.37 -9.70
C LEU A 199 14.49 -9.93 -9.11
N ILE A 200 14.60 -10.51 -7.93
CA ILE A 200 13.48 -10.92 -7.08
C ILE A 200 13.37 -9.91 -5.95
N ARG A 201 12.16 -9.47 -5.66
CA ARG A 201 11.83 -8.60 -4.54
C ARG A 201 11.32 -9.44 -3.39
N VAL A 202 12.01 -9.33 -2.25
CA VAL A 202 11.64 -9.92 -0.97
C VAL A 202 11.08 -8.80 -0.11
N MET A 203 9.79 -8.83 0.17
CA MET A 203 9.12 -7.87 1.04
C MET A 203 8.59 -8.60 2.27
N VAL A 204 8.85 -8.03 3.43
CA VAL A 204 8.34 -8.52 4.71
C VAL A 204 7.72 -7.35 5.47
N GLU A 205 6.55 -7.56 6.00
CA GLU A 205 5.89 -6.69 6.98
C GLU A 205 5.80 -7.44 8.30
N ALA A 206 6.04 -6.73 9.42
CA ALA A 206 5.96 -7.29 10.75
C ALA A 206 5.50 -6.24 11.77
N ALA A 207 5.19 -6.68 12.99
CA ALA A 207 4.78 -5.79 14.08
C ALA A 207 5.87 -4.78 14.47
N ASP A 208 7.13 -5.10 14.23
CA ASP A 208 8.27 -4.22 14.46
C ASP A 208 9.31 -4.32 13.34
N ALA A 209 10.11 -3.24 13.20
CA ALA A 209 11.07 -3.09 12.11
C ALA A 209 12.24 -4.10 12.19
N ASP A 210 12.66 -4.47 13.37
CA ASP A 210 13.80 -5.40 13.58
C ASP A 210 13.41 -6.80 13.12
N THR A 211 12.20 -7.26 13.48
CA THR A 211 11.64 -8.54 13.02
C THR A 211 11.48 -8.55 11.49
N ALA A 212 10.93 -7.47 10.90
CA ALA A 212 10.79 -7.37 9.45
C ALA A 212 12.16 -7.43 8.75
N ALA A 213 13.16 -6.72 9.26
CA ALA A 213 14.51 -6.69 8.69
C ALA A 213 15.22 -8.04 8.77
N ARG A 214 15.14 -8.72 9.91
CA ARG A 214 15.75 -10.04 10.12
C ARG A 214 15.15 -11.06 9.16
N ILE A 215 13.83 -11.20 9.12
CA ILE A 215 13.15 -12.19 8.28
C ILE A 215 13.38 -11.87 6.78
N ALA A 216 13.33 -10.60 6.38
CA ALA A 216 13.63 -10.21 5.01
C ALA A 216 15.07 -10.57 4.61
N GLY A 217 16.03 -10.37 5.53
CA GLY A 217 17.44 -10.75 5.34
C GLY A 217 17.63 -12.26 5.19
N ASP A 218 17.00 -13.04 6.08
CA ASP A 218 17.05 -14.51 6.03
C ASP A 218 16.47 -15.06 4.72
N LEU A 219 15.31 -14.56 4.31
CA LEU A 219 14.68 -14.96 3.04
C LEU A 219 15.52 -14.53 1.83
N ALA A 220 16.09 -13.32 1.83
CA ALA A 220 16.96 -12.86 0.77
C ALA A 220 18.22 -13.73 0.62
N ALA A 221 18.79 -14.19 1.74
CA ALA A 221 19.92 -15.12 1.73
C ALA A 221 19.53 -16.49 1.15
N VAL A 222 18.37 -17.03 1.49
CA VAL A 222 17.83 -18.27 0.90
C VAL A 222 17.62 -18.11 -0.60
N VAL A 223 16.95 -17.03 -1.04
CA VAL A 223 16.72 -16.75 -2.47
C VAL A 223 18.03 -16.64 -3.23
N THR A 224 19.03 -15.94 -2.67
CA THR A 224 20.36 -15.80 -3.29
C THR A 224 21.04 -17.15 -3.46
N ARG A 225 21.02 -18.00 -2.44
CA ARG A 225 21.69 -19.31 -2.46
C ARG A 225 21.01 -20.28 -3.42
N GLU A 226 19.69 -20.35 -3.39
CA GLU A 226 18.93 -21.38 -4.12
C GLU A 226 18.67 -21.03 -5.59
N LEU A 227 18.68 -19.75 -5.94
CA LEU A 227 18.35 -19.25 -7.27
C LEU A 227 19.50 -18.54 -7.95
N ALA A 228 20.75 -18.65 -7.46
CA ALA A 228 21.91 -18.04 -8.08
C ALA A 228 22.04 -18.44 -9.55
N VAL A 229 22.25 -17.45 -10.44
CA VAL A 229 22.64 -17.73 -11.82
C VAL A 229 24.16 -17.94 -11.88
N SER A 230 24.58 -19.04 -12.46
CA SER A 230 26.00 -19.38 -12.72
C SER A 230 26.59 -18.57 -13.89
#